data_7bfb650552e0efb2d669c3cf746fbc19
#
_entry.id   7bfb650552e0efb2d669c3cf746fbc19
#
_cell.length_a   1.000
_cell.length_b   1.000
_cell.length_c   1.000
_cell.angle_alpha   90.00
_cell.angle_beta   90.00
_cell.angle_gamma   90.00
#
_symmetry.space_group_name_H-M   'P 1'
#
loop_
_entity.id
_entity.type
_entity.pdbx_description
1 polymer ?
#
loop_
_entity_poly.entity_id
_entity_poly.type
_entity_poly.pdbx_seq_one_letter_code
_entity_poly.pdbx_strand_id
1 'polypeptide(L)'
;MLTASICTIGDEILIGQVLDTNSYNIAQELSKIGVKINYKSAIGDTLDEIISELEKCIKKSDVVIVTGGLGPTKDDITKVALKQLSNSNGYKYSEEQAAIIKRILTTRGIAITDINRDQALVPENCQVIEN
;
A
#
# COMPACT_ATOMS: atom_id res chain seq x y z
N MET A 1 -3.67 21.70 11.56
CA MET A 1 -3.61 20.31 12.05
C MET A 1 -3.49 19.38 10.84
N LEU A 2 -2.52 18.51 10.87
CA LEU A 2 -2.32 17.53 9.81
C LEU A 2 -3.45 16.49 9.83
N THR A 3 -4.01 16.20 8.68
CA THR A 3 -5.12 15.26 8.53
C THR A 3 -4.71 14.05 7.69
N ALA A 4 -5.28 12.88 7.97
CA ALA A 4 -5.02 11.66 7.24
C ALA A 4 -6.30 10.92 6.86
N SER A 5 -6.26 10.27 5.71
CA SER A 5 -7.22 9.24 5.30
C SER A 5 -6.52 7.87 5.31
N ILE A 6 -7.26 6.84 5.65
CA ILE A 6 -6.77 5.45 5.60
C ILE A 6 -7.68 4.66 4.66
N CYS A 7 -7.08 4.05 3.65
CA CYS A 7 -7.78 3.20 2.70
C CYS A 7 -7.24 1.77 2.76
N THR A 8 -8.10 0.82 3.07
CA THR A 8 -7.74 -0.60 3.09
C THR A 8 -8.27 -1.28 1.83
N ILE A 9 -7.39 -1.98 1.12
CA ILE A 9 -7.71 -2.68 -0.12
C ILE A 9 -7.73 -4.18 0.14
N GLY A 10 -8.81 -4.82 -0.21
CA GLY A 10 -8.96 -6.27 -0.07
C GLY A 10 -10.43 -6.68 0.00
N ASP A 11 -10.84 -7.61 -0.86
CA ASP A 11 -12.20 -8.14 -0.86
C ASP A 11 -12.55 -8.80 0.48
N GLU A 12 -11.59 -9.50 1.10
CA GLU A 12 -11.75 -10.17 2.39
C GLU A 12 -12.03 -9.18 3.53
N ILE A 13 -11.48 -7.99 3.46
CA ILE A 13 -11.75 -6.91 4.42
C ILE A 13 -13.13 -6.31 4.16
N LEU A 14 -13.43 -6.06 2.89
CA LEU A 14 -14.70 -5.42 2.49
C LEU A 14 -15.91 -6.24 2.91
N ILE A 15 -15.87 -7.56 2.75
CA ILE A 15 -16.97 -8.45 3.10
C ILE A 15 -16.92 -8.96 4.55
N GLY A 16 -15.93 -8.54 5.33
CA GLY A 16 -15.83 -8.87 6.76
C GLY A 16 -15.31 -10.26 7.08
N GLN A 17 -14.65 -10.94 6.14
CA GLN A 17 -14.00 -12.23 6.41
C GLN A 17 -12.79 -12.10 7.33
N VAL A 18 -12.09 -10.98 7.24
CA VAL A 18 -10.89 -10.66 8.02
C VAL A 18 -11.10 -9.32 8.68
N LEU A 19 -10.68 -9.20 9.95
CA LEU A 19 -10.70 -7.93 10.65
C LEU A 19 -9.62 -7.00 10.13
N ASP A 20 -9.96 -5.73 9.92
CA ASP A 20 -9.02 -4.70 9.50
C ASP A 20 -8.20 -4.18 10.69
N THR A 21 -7.29 -5.00 11.18
CA THR A 21 -6.42 -4.63 12.31
C THR A 21 -5.36 -3.59 11.93
N ASN A 22 -4.92 -3.58 10.67
CA ASN A 22 -3.93 -2.63 10.20
C ASN A 22 -4.45 -1.20 10.25
N SER A 23 -5.63 -0.93 9.72
CA SER A 23 -6.18 0.44 9.76
C SER A 23 -6.48 0.89 11.20
N TYR A 24 -6.89 -0.02 12.04
CA TYR A 24 -7.08 0.26 13.47
C TYR A 24 -5.75 0.71 14.11
N ASN A 25 -4.70 -0.08 13.97
CA ASN A 25 -3.39 0.23 14.54
C ASN A 25 -2.81 1.52 13.98
N ILE A 26 -2.89 1.73 12.68
CA ILE A 26 -2.43 2.95 12.01
C ILE A 26 -3.16 4.18 12.59
N ALA A 27 -4.47 4.10 12.74
CA ALA A 27 -5.27 5.20 13.30
C ALA A 27 -4.84 5.54 14.72
N GLN A 28 -4.59 4.51 15.56
CA GLN A 28 -4.12 4.70 16.92
C GLN A 28 -2.76 5.41 16.96
N GLU A 29 -1.81 4.94 16.16
CA GLU A 29 -0.46 5.53 16.13
C GLU A 29 -0.47 6.97 15.60
N LEU A 30 -1.21 7.24 14.55
CA LEU A 30 -1.34 8.59 14.00
C LEU A 30 -1.98 9.56 15.02
N SER A 31 -2.99 9.09 15.73
CA SER A 31 -3.66 9.90 16.75
C SER A 31 -2.72 10.28 17.90
N LYS A 32 -1.82 9.37 18.30
CA LYS A 32 -0.82 9.63 19.35
C LYS A 32 0.13 10.78 18.99
N ILE A 33 0.44 10.95 17.73
CA ILE A 33 1.33 12.00 17.22
C ILE A 33 0.58 13.26 16.76
N GLY A 34 -0.72 13.35 17.04
CA GLY A 34 -1.53 14.53 16.76
C GLY A 34 -2.07 14.65 15.33
N VAL A 35 -2.03 13.57 14.56
CA VAL A 35 -2.63 13.55 13.23
C VAL A 35 -4.11 13.18 13.34
N LYS A 36 -4.97 14.02 12.79
CA LYS A 36 -6.42 13.79 12.81
C LYS A 36 -6.82 12.86 11.66
N ILE A 37 -7.52 11.77 11.98
CA ILE A 37 -8.09 10.89 10.96
C ILE A 37 -9.41 11.49 10.48
N ASN A 38 -9.45 11.90 9.22
CA ASN A 38 -10.62 12.48 8.58
C ASN A 38 -11.54 11.45 7.96
N TYR A 39 -10.95 10.38 7.43
CA TYR A 39 -11.69 9.46 6.59
C TYR A 39 -11.05 8.08 6.63
N LYS A 40 -11.88 7.06 6.67
CA LYS A 40 -11.47 5.65 6.54
C LYS A 40 -12.37 4.97 5.55
N SER A 41 -11.78 4.14 4.71
CA SER A 41 -12.54 3.34 3.75
C SER A 41 -11.94 1.95 3.59
N ALA A 42 -12.77 1.02 3.15
CA ALA A 42 -12.36 -0.30 2.68
C ALA A 42 -12.89 -0.45 1.25
N ILE A 43 -12.07 -0.96 0.37
CA ILE A 43 -12.41 -1.12 -1.04
C ILE A 43 -11.96 -2.49 -1.54
N GLY A 44 -12.71 -3.08 -2.47
CA GLY A 44 -12.37 -4.35 -3.08
C GLY A 44 -11.23 -4.23 -4.10
N ASP A 45 -10.81 -5.38 -4.64
CA ASP A 45 -9.66 -5.51 -5.54
C ASP A 45 -9.99 -5.14 -6.99
N THR A 46 -10.66 -4.02 -7.22
CA THR A 46 -10.97 -3.49 -8.55
C THR A 46 -10.21 -2.20 -8.79
N LEU A 47 -9.34 -2.17 -9.81
CA LEU A 47 -8.42 -1.06 -10.05
C LEU A 47 -9.12 0.30 -10.18
N ASP A 48 -10.17 0.39 -10.98
CA ASP A 48 -10.88 1.65 -11.20
C ASP A 48 -11.54 2.19 -9.92
N GLU A 49 -12.09 1.30 -9.10
CA GLU A 49 -12.67 1.64 -7.81
C GLU A 49 -11.59 2.11 -6.83
N ILE A 50 -10.44 1.46 -6.81
CA ILE A 50 -9.31 1.84 -5.97
C ILE A 50 -8.81 3.24 -6.34
N ILE A 51 -8.60 3.50 -7.61
CA ILE A 51 -8.14 4.80 -8.09
C ILE A 51 -9.12 5.89 -7.72
N SER A 52 -10.41 5.68 -7.99
CA SER A 52 -11.46 6.62 -7.64
C SER A 52 -11.51 6.93 -6.14
N GLU A 53 -11.38 5.90 -5.31
CA GLU A 53 -11.39 6.06 -3.86
C GLU A 53 -10.14 6.79 -3.35
N LEU A 54 -8.96 6.46 -3.89
CA LEU A 54 -7.73 7.14 -3.51
C LEU A 54 -7.72 8.61 -3.92
N GLU A 55 -8.26 8.94 -5.09
CA GLU A 55 -8.45 10.33 -5.50
C GLU A 55 -9.35 11.09 -4.52
N LYS A 56 -10.41 10.45 -4.05
CA LYS A 56 -11.29 11.01 -3.02
C LYS A 56 -10.53 11.26 -1.72
N CYS A 57 -9.74 10.30 -1.27
CA CYS A 57 -8.92 10.41 -0.07
C CYS A 57 -7.92 11.59 -0.18
N ILE A 58 -7.27 11.71 -1.33
CA ILE A 58 -6.29 12.78 -1.60
C ILE A 58 -6.93 14.17 -1.49
N LYS A 59 -8.17 14.29 -1.93
CA LYS A 59 -8.91 15.58 -1.82
C LYS A 59 -9.33 15.89 -0.39
N LYS A 60 -9.49 14.88 0.46
CA LYS A 60 -10.03 15.04 1.82
C LYS A 60 -8.96 15.29 2.87
N SER A 61 -7.73 14.85 2.65
CA SER A 61 -6.69 14.80 3.69
C SER A 61 -5.32 15.16 3.12
N ASP A 62 -4.45 15.62 4.02
CA ASP A 62 -3.07 15.98 3.68
C ASP A 62 -2.22 14.73 3.39
N VAL A 63 -2.55 13.61 4.05
CA VAL A 63 -1.84 12.34 3.90
C VAL A 63 -2.85 11.23 3.66
N VAL A 64 -2.53 10.33 2.76
CA VAL A 64 -3.31 9.11 2.51
C VAL A 64 -2.44 7.91 2.80
N ILE A 65 -2.89 7.03 3.67
CA ILE A 65 -2.22 5.76 3.96
C ILE A 65 -3.05 4.65 3.35
N VAL A 66 -2.40 3.84 2.55
CA VAL A 66 -3.02 2.70 1.87
C VAL A 66 -2.42 1.42 2.41
N THR A 67 -3.27 0.45 2.73
CA THR A 67 -2.85 -0.88 3.16
C THR A 67 -3.60 -1.95 2.39
N GLY A 68 -2.96 -3.10 2.18
CA GLY A 68 -3.53 -4.20 1.41
C GLY A 68 -3.19 -4.15 -0.07
N GLY A 69 -3.54 -5.21 -0.79
CA GLY A 69 -3.29 -5.32 -2.22
C GLY A 69 -1.81 -5.39 -2.59
N LEU A 70 -0.95 -5.87 -1.70
CA LEU A 70 0.51 -5.88 -1.84
C LEU A 70 1.08 -7.29 -2.07
N GLY A 71 0.27 -8.19 -2.62
CA GLY A 71 0.70 -9.56 -2.90
C GLY A 71 1.81 -9.66 -3.96
N PRO A 72 2.54 -10.79 -3.99
CA PRO A 72 3.62 -11.01 -4.97
C PRO A 72 3.14 -11.40 -6.36
N THR A 73 1.83 -11.49 -6.57
CA THR A 73 1.18 -11.95 -7.79
C THR A 73 0.85 -10.78 -8.73
N LYS A 74 0.30 -11.11 -9.90
CA LYS A 74 -0.26 -10.13 -10.84
C LYS A 74 -1.35 -9.25 -10.21
N ASP A 75 -1.83 -9.65 -9.03
CA ASP A 75 -2.89 -9.00 -8.27
C ASP A 75 -2.34 -7.96 -7.27
N ASP A 76 -1.07 -7.54 -7.41
CA ASP A 76 -0.56 -6.38 -6.68
C ASP A 76 -1.14 -5.09 -7.27
N ILE A 77 -2.42 -4.98 -7.07
CA ILE A 77 -3.26 -3.93 -7.66
C ILE A 77 -2.96 -2.56 -7.05
N THR A 78 -2.50 -2.54 -5.82
CA THR A 78 -2.12 -1.30 -5.12
C THR A 78 -0.93 -0.64 -5.80
N LYS A 79 0.07 -1.43 -6.23
CA LYS A 79 1.23 -0.91 -6.94
C LYS A 79 0.84 -0.30 -8.29
N VAL A 80 -0.07 -0.92 -9.01
CA VAL A 80 -0.59 -0.41 -10.29
C VAL A 80 -1.34 0.91 -10.07
N ALA A 81 -2.16 0.99 -9.03
CA ALA A 81 -2.87 2.22 -8.67
C ALA A 81 -1.89 3.35 -8.31
N LEU A 82 -0.85 3.06 -7.55
CA LEU A 82 0.18 4.03 -7.19
C LEU A 82 0.95 4.53 -8.40
N LYS A 83 1.27 3.64 -9.35
CA LYS A 83 1.90 4.04 -10.61
C LYS A 83 1.08 5.09 -11.33
N GLN A 84 -0.22 4.87 -11.44
CA GLN A 84 -1.13 5.79 -12.13
C GLN A 84 -1.29 7.11 -11.37
N LEU A 85 -1.52 7.06 -10.06
CA LEU A 85 -1.73 8.25 -9.22
C LEU A 85 -0.48 9.12 -9.06
N SER A 86 0.71 8.52 -9.12
CA SER A 86 1.98 9.24 -9.05
C SER A 86 2.44 9.79 -10.41
N ASN A 87 1.67 9.59 -11.47
CA ASN A 87 2.00 9.97 -12.84
C ASN A 87 3.33 9.34 -13.30
N SER A 88 3.63 8.14 -12.83
CA SER A 88 4.81 7.39 -13.24
C SER A 88 4.62 6.78 -14.62
N ASN A 89 5.61 6.90 -15.50
CA ASN A 89 5.59 6.28 -16.83
C ASN A 89 5.88 4.79 -16.81
N GLY A 90 6.54 4.32 -15.76
CA GLY A 90 6.92 2.92 -15.62
C GLY A 90 7.34 2.60 -14.19
N TYR A 91 8.00 1.47 -14.05
CA TYR A 91 8.56 1.01 -12.79
C TYR A 91 10.08 1.11 -12.82
N LYS A 92 10.68 1.31 -11.66
CA LYS A 92 12.13 1.22 -11.45
C LYS A 92 12.43 0.06 -10.50
N TYR A 93 13.57 -0.60 -10.70
CA TYR A 93 14.06 -1.59 -9.77
C TYR A 93 14.68 -0.89 -8.57
N SER A 94 14.21 -1.22 -7.37
CA SER A 94 14.73 -0.68 -6.13
C SER A 94 15.71 -1.67 -5.49
N GLU A 95 16.99 -1.33 -5.49
CA GLU A 95 18.04 -2.10 -4.80
C GLU A 95 17.76 -2.20 -3.30
N GLU A 96 17.25 -1.13 -2.71
CA GLU A 96 16.88 -1.07 -1.30
C GLU A 96 15.77 -2.06 -0.98
N GLN A 97 14.72 -2.07 -1.78
CA GLN A 97 13.60 -3.00 -1.61
C GLN A 97 14.02 -4.44 -1.90
N ALA A 98 14.85 -4.66 -2.91
CA ALA A 98 15.38 -5.98 -3.23
C ALA A 98 16.19 -6.55 -2.06
N ALA A 99 17.02 -5.74 -1.42
CA ALA A 99 17.81 -6.15 -0.27
C ALA A 99 16.92 -6.52 0.93
N ILE A 100 15.85 -5.76 1.17
CA ILE A 100 14.88 -6.06 2.24
C ILE A 100 14.18 -7.40 1.97
N ILE A 101 13.69 -7.61 0.74
CA ILE A 101 13.01 -8.84 0.34
C ILE A 101 13.95 -10.03 0.49
N LYS A 102 15.17 -9.92 -0.01
CA LYS A 102 16.19 -10.99 0.10
C LYS A 102 16.45 -11.35 1.55
N ARG A 103 16.60 -10.37 2.42
CA ARG A 103 16.84 -10.58 3.85
C ARG A 103 15.67 -11.32 4.50
N ILE A 104 14.45 -10.90 4.25
CA ILE A 104 13.24 -11.53 4.81
C ILE A 104 13.11 -12.97 4.34
N LEU A 105 13.24 -13.22 3.04
CA LEU A 105 13.11 -14.57 2.46
C LEU A 105 14.22 -15.49 2.94
N THR A 106 15.47 -15.02 3.01
CA THR A 106 16.60 -15.79 3.52
C THR A 106 16.40 -16.18 4.97
N THR A 107 15.94 -15.26 5.81
CA THR A 107 15.64 -15.52 7.23
C THR A 107 14.56 -16.58 7.40
N ARG A 108 13.58 -16.63 6.49
CA ARG A 108 12.50 -17.63 6.51
C ARG A 108 12.84 -18.93 5.79
N GLY A 109 14.04 -19.05 5.21
CA GLY A 109 14.47 -20.21 4.42
C GLY A 109 13.71 -20.38 3.11
N ILE A 110 13.18 -19.30 2.55
CA ILE A 110 12.42 -19.31 1.30
C ILE A 110 13.33 -18.91 0.15
N ALA A 111 13.29 -19.68 -0.96
CA ALA A 111 14.03 -19.37 -2.17
C ALA A 111 13.46 -18.12 -2.86
N ILE A 112 14.35 -17.29 -3.41
CA ILE A 112 13.98 -16.12 -4.20
C ILE A 112 13.50 -16.57 -5.58
N THR A 113 12.30 -16.18 -5.96
CA THR A 113 11.70 -16.43 -7.27
C THR A 113 11.64 -15.14 -8.09
N ASP A 114 11.35 -15.25 -9.39
CA ASP A 114 11.14 -14.07 -10.25
C ASP A 114 9.98 -13.22 -9.75
N ILE A 115 8.90 -13.84 -9.24
CA ILE A 115 7.77 -13.14 -8.64
C ILE A 115 8.22 -12.29 -7.44
N ASN A 116 9.08 -12.85 -6.58
CA ASN A 116 9.63 -12.13 -5.43
C ASN A 116 10.55 -11.00 -5.86
N ARG A 117 11.31 -11.17 -6.95
CA ARG A 117 12.14 -10.10 -7.52
C ARG A 117 11.31 -8.96 -8.06
N ASP A 118 10.15 -9.25 -8.66
CA ASP A 118 9.25 -8.23 -9.18
C ASP A 118 8.66 -7.34 -8.08
N GLN A 119 8.65 -7.80 -6.84
CA GLN A 119 8.28 -6.97 -5.69
C GLN A 119 9.27 -5.81 -5.45
N ALA A 120 10.47 -5.87 -6.00
CA ALA A 120 11.44 -4.78 -5.95
C ALA A 120 11.18 -3.70 -7.02
N LEU A 121 10.26 -3.93 -7.95
CA LEU A 121 9.82 -2.92 -8.91
C LEU A 121 8.86 -1.96 -8.21
N VAL A 122 9.19 -0.67 -8.25
CA VAL A 122 8.36 0.40 -7.69
C VAL A 122 8.06 1.44 -8.77
N PRO A 123 6.93 2.16 -8.69
CA PRO A 123 6.65 3.23 -9.65
C PRO A 123 7.77 4.27 -9.64
N GLU A 124 8.11 4.79 -10.82
CA GLU A 124 9.28 5.69 -10.98
C GLU A 124 9.26 6.90 -10.06
N ASN A 125 8.08 7.48 -9.82
CA ASN A 125 7.92 8.70 -9.03
C ASN A 125 7.68 8.40 -7.54
N CYS A 126 7.86 7.17 -7.09
CA CYS A 126 7.70 6.78 -5.71
C CYS A 126 9.04 6.61 -5.00
N GLN A 127 9.05 6.88 -3.73
CA GLN A 127 10.20 6.69 -2.85
C GLN A 127 9.97 5.48 -1.94
N VAL A 128 10.99 4.65 -1.80
CA VAL A 128 10.96 3.52 -0.86
C VAL A 128 11.31 4.02 0.54
N ILE A 129 10.47 3.62 1.50
CA ILE A 129 10.74 3.84 2.92
C ILE A 129 11.17 2.50 3.52
N GLU A 130 12.35 2.46 4.12
CA GLU A 130 12.87 1.25 4.73
C GLU A 130 12.09 0.88 6.00
N ASN A 131 11.80 -0.42 6.13
CA ASN A 131 11.15 -0.98 7.33
C ASN A 131 12.17 -1.37 8.39
#